data_994c23e54205e9a0ca24d5f8da92f7e7
#
_entry.id   994c23e54205e9a0ca24d5f8da92f7e7
#
_cell.length_a   1.000
_cell.length_b   1.000
_cell.length_c   1.000
_cell.angle_alpha   90.00
_cell.angle_beta   90.00
_cell.angle_gamma   90.00
#
_symmetry.space_group_name_H-M   'P 1'
#
loop_
_entity.id
_entity.type
_entity.pdbx_description
1 polymer ?
#
loop_
_entity_poly.entity_id
_entity_poly.type
_entity_poly.pdbx_seq_one_letter_code
_entity_poly.pdbx_strand_id
1 'polypeptide(L)'
;MKLWGGRFTKEENQLVHNFNESISFDQKFYRQDIAGSIAHVTMLAKQGILTEEDRDAIIAGLKSIREDIDNGTLKITTESEDIHSFVEANLIERIGDAGKRLHTGRSRNDQVALDMKLYTRDEIDETDVLLKGLLEVLLKLMEDNLHTYMPGFTHLQKAQPVTLAHHVGAYYEMFRRDRGRLADIRKRMNYCPLGSGALAGTTYPLDRGYTAELLGFDGPTLNSMDSVSDRDYLIELLAALSTIAMHLSRFSEEIIIWNSNEYRFVEMDDSYSTGSSIMPQKKNPDIAKLIRGKTGRVYGALMSMLTVMKGIPLAYDKDLQEDKELTFDAIDTVKGCLLLFTGMVSTMTFRKDVMEASAKNGFTNATDAADYLVNHGVPFRDAHGIIGQLVLLCINENKALDDLTLEQFKSISPVFEEDIYDAISMKTCVEKRVTIGAPGAEAMKKVIEVYKKELNA
;
A
#
# COMPACT_ATOMS: atom_id res chain seq x y z
N MET A 1 8.13 9.92 -37.20
CA MET A 1 7.12 10.41 -38.19
C MET A 1 6.04 11.18 -37.43
N LYS A 2 5.73 12.44 -37.80
CA LYS A 2 4.63 13.18 -37.12
C LYS A 2 3.30 12.75 -37.71
N LEU A 3 2.38 12.26 -36.90
CA LEU A 3 1.06 11.78 -37.31
C LEU A 3 0.04 12.92 -37.56
N TRP A 4 0.37 14.18 -37.20
CA TRP A 4 -0.53 15.36 -37.24
C TRP A 4 0.04 16.56 -38.02
N GLY A 5 1.00 16.38 -38.93
CA GLY A 5 1.75 17.47 -39.58
C GLY A 5 1.04 18.24 -40.70
N GLY A 6 -0.12 17.79 -41.21
CA GLY A 6 -0.68 18.29 -42.48
C GLY A 6 -1.11 19.77 -42.57
N ARG A 7 -1.32 20.46 -41.40
CA ARG A 7 -1.70 21.87 -41.35
C ARG A 7 -0.51 22.81 -41.07
N PHE A 8 0.59 22.26 -40.53
CA PHE A 8 1.68 23.06 -40.01
C PHE A 8 2.73 23.33 -41.11
N THR A 9 3.16 24.58 -41.24
CA THR A 9 4.10 25.05 -42.28
C THR A 9 5.51 25.28 -41.76
N LYS A 10 5.74 25.14 -40.45
CA LYS A 10 7.04 25.30 -39.81
C LYS A 10 7.43 24.04 -39.07
N GLU A 11 8.73 23.81 -38.94
CA GLU A 11 9.28 22.76 -38.09
C GLU A 11 9.04 23.10 -36.62
N GLU A 12 8.85 22.06 -35.79
CA GLU A 12 8.71 22.21 -34.36
C GLU A 12 10.05 22.60 -33.73
N ASN A 13 9.97 23.49 -32.75
CA ASN A 13 11.17 23.87 -31.97
C ASN A 13 11.55 22.69 -31.07
N GLN A 14 12.84 22.35 -31.04
CA GLN A 14 13.36 21.21 -30.26
C GLN A 14 13.06 21.34 -28.75
N LEU A 15 13.06 22.55 -28.18
CA LEU A 15 12.71 22.78 -26.78
C LEU A 15 11.22 22.46 -26.52
N VAL A 16 10.35 22.80 -27.49
CA VAL A 16 8.91 22.49 -27.40
C VAL A 16 8.72 20.98 -27.50
N HIS A 17 9.40 20.32 -28.41
CA HIS A 17 9.38 18.85 -28.52
C HIS A 17 9.76 18.18 -27.19
N ASN A 18 10.93 18.55 -26.63
CA ASN A 18 11.45 17.98 -25.38
C ASN A 18 10.56 18.27 -24.17
N PHE A 19 9.83 19.40 -24.18
CA PHE A 19 8.89 19.73 -23.09
C PHE A 19 7.57 19.02 -23.22
N ASN A 20 7.17 18.67 -24.43
CA ASN A 20 5.85 18.15 -24.76
C ASN A 20 5.80 16.61 -24.84
N GLU A 21 6.97 15.97 -25.06
CA GLU A 21 7.04 14.53 -25.19
C GLU A 21 6.69 13.83 -23.89
N SER A 22 6.09 12.63 -23.97
CA SER A 22 5.71 11.80 -22.84
C SER A 22 6.36 10.41 -22.88
N ILE A 23 7.04 10.06 -23.95
CA ILE A 23 7.60 8.73 -24.15
C ILE A 23 8.64 8.36 -23.07
N SER A 24 9.31 9.36 -22.47
CA SER A 24 10.27 9.16 -21.39
C SER A 24 9.65 8.46 -20.17
N PHE A 25 8.37 8.63 -19.93
CA PHE A 25 7.64 8.03 -18.81
C PHE A 25 6.49 7.12 -19.24
N ASP A 26 5.74 7.42 -20.33
CA ASP A 26 4.59 6.64 -20.75
C ASP A 26 4.99 5.28 -21.39
N GLN A 27 6.26 5.10 -21.75
CA GLN A 27 6.78 3.80 -22.12
C GLN A 27 6.52 2.69 -21.10
N LYS A 28 6.24 3.02 -19.83
CA LYS A 28 5.91 2.05 -18.79
C LYS A 28 4.67 1.21 -19.13
N PHE A 29 3.71 1.75 -19.86
CA PHE A 29 2.50 1.03 -20.22
C PHE A 29 2.44 0.53 -21.67
N TYR A 30 3.59 0.34 -22.36
CA TYR A 30 3.61 -0.20 -23.73
C TYR A 30 2.85 -1.52 -23.89
N ARG A 31 2.82 -2.35 -22.85
CA ARG A 31 2.06 -3.61 -22.85
C ARG A 31 0.57 -3.38 -22.89
N GLN A 32 0.09 -2.40 -22.14
CA GLN A 32 -1.31 -2.00 -22.07
C GLN A 32 -1.75 -1.36 -23.38
N ASP A 33 -0.94 -0.49 -23.98
CA ASP A 33 -1.20 0.10 -25.29
C ASP A 33 -1.32 -0.97 -26.38
N ILE A 34 -0.41 -1.93 -26.41
CA ILE A 34 -0.47 -3.05 -27.36
C ILE A 34 -1.71 -3.93 -27.11
N ALA A 35 -2.04 -4.22 -25.87
CA ALA A 35 -3.23 -5.00 -25.54
C ALA A 35 -4.52 -4.28 -25.95
N GLY A 36 -4.63 -2.98 -25.67
CA GLY A 36 -5.72 -2.14 -26.11
C GLY A 36 -5.86 -2.08 -27.64
N SER A 37 -4.74 -1.94 -28.33
CA SER A 37 -4.68 -1.94 -29.80
C SER A 37 -5.12 -3.28 -30.40
N ILE A 38 -4.72 -4.41 -29.83
CA ILE A 38 -5.18 -5.76 -30.26
C ILE A 38 -6.70 -5.91 -30.07
N ALA A 39 -7.25 -5.50 -28.93
CA ALA A 39 -8.69 -5.54 -28.68
C ALA A 39 -9.46 -4.64 -29.67
N HIS A 40 -8.93 -3.45 -29.93
CA HIS A 40 -9.52 -2.51 -30.88
C HIS A 40 -9.64 -3.08 -32.29
N VAL A 41 -8.54 -3.59 -32.87
CA VAL A 41 -8.59 -4.14 -34.24
C VAL A 41 -9.41 -5.42 -34.32
N THR A 42 -9.45 -6.22 -33.26
CA THR A 42 -10.31 -7.40 -33.16
C THR A 42 -11.79 -6.99 -33.25
N MET A 43 -12.19 -5.93 -32.56
CA MET A 43 -13.52 -5.35 -32.62
C MET A 43 -13.83 -4.75 -33.97
N LEU A 44 -12.90 -3.98 -34.60
CA LEU A 44 -13.07 -3.39 -35.89
C LEU A 44 -13.33 -4.43 -36.97
N ALA A 45 -12.63 -5.56 -36.96
CA ALA A 45 -12.83 -6.65 -37.88
C ALA A 45 -14.22 -7.32 -37.66
N LYS A 46 -14.59 -7.59 -36.40
CA LYS A 46 -15.93 -8.12 -36.06
C LYS A 46 -17.07 -7.22 -36.60
N GLN A 47 -16.85 -5.93 -36.58
CA GLN A 47 -17.83 -4.95 -37.10
C GLN A 47 -17.75 -4.72 -38.62
N GLY A 48 -16.88 -5.43 -39.34
CA GLY A 48 -16.67 -5.31 -40.76
C GLY A 48 -16.02 -3.98 -41.19
N ILE A 49 -15.38 -3.27 -40.28
CA ILE A 49 -14.69 -2.00 -40.56
C ILE A 49 -13.27 -2.30 -41.11
N LEU A 50 -12.64 -3.39 -40.63
CA LEU A 50 -11.40 -3.95 -41.15
C LEU A 50 -11.66 -5.34 -41.75
N THR A 51 -10.79 -5.75 -42.68
CA THR A 51 -10.77 -7.14 -43.12
C THR A 51 -10.10 -8.03 -42.06
N GLU A 52 -10.37 -9.33 -42.12
CA GLU A 52 -9.71 -10.30 -41.23
C GLU A 52 -8.22 -10.38 -41.51
N GLU A 53 -7.78 -10.22 -42.74
CA GLU A 53 -6.38 -10.21 -43.14
C GLU A 53 -5.63 -9.02 -42.51
N ASP A 54 -6.22 -7.81 -42.58
CA ASP A 54 -5.64 -6.62 -41.93
C ASP A 54 -5.55 -6.80 -40.40
N ARG A 55 -6.62 -7.31 -39.77
CA ARG A 55 -6.63 -7.61 -38.32
C ARG A 55 -5.49 -8.54 -37.94
N ASP A 56 -5.35 -9.66 -38.66
CA ASP A 56 -4.36 -10.70 -38.33
C ASP A 56 -2.94 -10.19 -38.54
N ALA A 57 -2.69 -9.42 -39.62
CA ALA A 57 -1.41 -8.78 -39.86
C ALA A 57 -1.07 -7.77 -38.74
N ILE A 58 -2.02 -6.92 -38.33
CA ILE A 58 -1.82 -5.93 -37.26
C ILE A 58 -1.55 -6.65 -35.93
N ILE A 59 -2.32 -7.67 -35.56
CA ILE A 59 -2.11 -8.42 -34.32
C ILE A 59 -0.74 -9.10 -34.30
N ALA A 60 -0.33 -9.72 -35.40
CA ALA A 60 0.99 -10.35 -35.51
C ALA A 60 2.12 -9.31 -35.36
N GLY A 61 1.99 -8.16 -36.04
CA GLY A 61 2.93 -7.05 -35.93
C GLY A 61 3.05 -6.50 -34.50
N LEU A 62 1.92 -6.26 -33.83
CA LEU A 62 1.88 -5.75 -32.44
C LEU A 62 2.50 -6.75 -31.45
N LYS A 63 2.22 -8.05 -31.59
CA LYS A 63 2.84 -9.10 -30.75
C LYS A 63 4.35 -9.17 -30.96
N SER A 64 4.80 -9.07 -32.21
CA SER A 64 6.25 -9.03 -32.53
C SER A 64 6.92 -7.79 -31.94
N ILE A 65 6.28 -6.61 -31.98
CA ILE A 65 6.80 -5.39 -31.35
C ILE A 65 6.95 -5.58 -29.84
N ARG A 66 5.94 -6.12 -29.19
CA ARG A 66 5.99 -6.41 -27.75
C ARG A 66 7.12 -7.37 -27.40
N GLU A 67 7.26 -8.45 -28.14
CA GLU A 67 8.32 -9.43 -27.94
C GLU A 67 9.71 -8.81 -28.08
N ASP A 68 9.91 -7.96 -29.09
CA ASP A 68 11.19 -7.28 -29.32
C ASP A 68 11.52 -6.25 -28.24
N ILE A 69 10.51 -5.56 -27.67
CA ILE A 69 10.70 -4.67 -26.53
C ILE A 69 11.03 -5.51 -25.27
N ASP A 70 10.27 -6.57 -25.01
CA ASP A 70 10.48 -7.47 -23.87
C ASP A 70 11.87 -8.09 -23.86
N ASN A 71 12.39 -8.45 -25.02
CA ASN A 71 13.74 -9.04 -25.22
C ASN A 71 14.86 -7.99 -25.31
N GLY A 72 14.53 -6.70 -25.33
CA GLY A 72 15.48 -5.61 -25.48
C GLY A 72 16.09 -5.46 -26.90
N THR A 73 15.54 -6.17 -27.91
CA THR A 73 15.95 -6.08 -29.32
C THR A 73 15.48 -4.76 -29.93
N LEU A 74 14.27 -4.31 -29.58
CA LEU A 74 13.73 -3.01 -29.94
C LEU A 74 13.81 -2.09 -28.72
N LYS A 75 14.64 -1.05 -28.81
CA LYS A 75 14.78 -0.04 -27.75
C LYS A 75 13.82 1.12 -28.00
N ILE A 76 13.06 1.48 -26.98
CA ILE A 76 12.22 2.67 -27.00
C ILE A 76 13.13 3.90 -26.91
N THR A 77 12.96 4.86 -27.84
CA THR A 77 13.76 6.09 -27.93
C THR A 77 12.88 7.32 -27.84
N THR A 78 13.44 8.45 -27.41
CA THR A 78 12.75 9.75 -27.27
C THR A 78 12.55 10.50 -28.59
N GLU A 79 12.76 9.85 -29.75
CA GLU A 79 12.48 10.43 -31.06
C GLU A 79 10.97 10.50 -31.39
N SER A 80 10.17 9.65 -30.73
CA SER A 80 8.71 9.68 -30.80
C SER A 80 8.14 10.56 -29.69
N GLU A 81 6.98 11.17 -29.93
CA GLU A 81 6.31 12.04 -28.94
C GLU A 81 5.78 11.22 -27.75
N ASP A 82 5.21 10.05 -28.01
CA ASP A 82 4.60 9.16 -27.05
C ASP A 82 4.79 7.68 -27.44
N ILE A 83 4.50 6.77 -26.51
CA ILE A 83 4.60 5.33 -26.75
C ILE A 83 3.66 4.86 -27.88
N HIS A 84 2.52 5.47 -28.02
CA HIS A 84 1.53 5.14 -29.03
C HIS A 84 2.09 5.41 -30.42
N SER A 85 2.70 6.58 -30.64
CA SER A 85 3.36 6.95 -31.90
C SER A 85 4.53 6.04 -32.20
N PHE A 86 5.29 5.62 -31.17
CA PHE A 86 6.38 4.67 -31.29
C PHE A 86 5.88 3.31 -31.78
N VAL A 87 4.85 2.76 -31.14
CA VAL A 87 4.27 1.46 -31.50
C VAL A 87 3.68 1.50 -32.91
N GLU A 88 2.92 2.55 -33.25
CA GLU A 88 2.28 2.73 -34.56
C GLU A 88 3.33 2.88 -35.68
N ALA A 89 4.40 3.66 -35.49
CA ALA A 89 5.47 3.82 -36.45
C ALA A 89 6.20 2.49 -36.74
N ASN A 90 6.56 1.73 -35.68
CA ASN A 90 7.19 0.41 -35.86
C ASN A 90 6.23 -0.60 -36.51
N LEU A 91 4.92 -0.51 -36.23
CA LEU A 91 3.94 -1.37 -36.90
C LEU A 91 3.87 -1.07 -38.40
N ILE A 92 3.78 0.21 -38.77
CA ILE A 92 3.75 0.63 -40.19
C ILE A 92 5.01 0.20 -40.92
N GLU A 93 6.16 0.31 -40.28
CA GLU A 93 7.42 -0.15 -40.87
C GLU A 93 7.44 -1.66 -41.16
N ARG A 94 6.82 -2.47 -40.28
CA ARG A 94 6.79 -3.94 -40.40
C ARG A 94 5.75 -4.45 -41.40
N ILE A 95 4.56 -3.86 -41.42
CA ILE A 95 3.42 -4.40 -42.18
C ILE A 95 2.83 -3.43 -43.22
N GLY A 96 3.41 -2.23 -43.39
CA GLY A 96 3.01 -1.27 -44.42
C GLY A 96 1.62 -0.68 -44.22
N ASP A 97 0.80 -0.65 -45.29
CA ASP A 97 -0.49 0.04 -45.29
C ASP A 97 -1.54 -0.56 -44.32
N ALA A 98 -1.44 -1.84 -44.02
CA ALA A 98 -2.31 -2.45 -42.98
C ALA A 98 -2.09 -1.79 -41.62
N GLY A 99 -0.84 -1.45 -41.26
CA GLY A 99 -0.51 -0.76 -39.99
C GLY A 99 -1.16 0.62 -39.86
N LYS A 100 -1.33 1.35 -40.95
CA LYS A 100 -2.00 2.67 -40.98
C LYS A 100 -3.48 2.62 -40.60
N ARG A 101 -4.11 1.45 -40.63
CA ARG A 101 -5.52 1.25 -40.31
C ARG A 101 -5.77 1.04 -38.82
N LEU A 102 -4.71 0.83 -38.01
CA LEU A 102 -4.81 0.63 -36.58
C LEU A 102 -5.60 1.74 -35.86
N HIS A 103 -5.43 2.98 -36.30
CA HIS A 103 -6.03 4.16 -35.66
C HIS A 103 -7.48 4.45 -36.08
N THR A 104 -8.09 3.62 -36.94
CA THR A 104 -9.49 3.82 -37.44
C THR A 104 -10.47 3.86 -36.26
N GLY A 105 -11.29 4.94 -36.21
CA GLY A 105 -12.31 5.11 -35.19
C GLY A 105 -11.78 5.31 -33.74
N ARG A 106 -10.50 5.69 -33.57
CA ARG A 106 -9.85 5.91 -32.30
C ARG A 106 -9.23 7.31 -32.23
N SER A 107 -9.16 7.88 -31.03
CA SER A 107 -8.39 9.08 -30.73
C SER A 107 -7.25 8.74 -29.77
N ARG A 108 -6.22 9.59 -29.71
CA ARG A 108 -5.20 9.53 -28.66
C ARG A 108 -5.81 9.67 -27.27
N ASN A 109 -6.90 10.44 -27.15
CA ASN A 109 -7.54 10.71 -25.85
C ASN A 109 -8.18 9.47 -25.22
N ASP A 110 -8.96 8.67 -25.97
CA ASP A 110 -9.53 7.43 -25.43
C ASP A 110 -8.52 6.30 -25.33
N GLN A 111 -7.48 6.32 -26.17
CA GLN A 111 -6.35 5.38 -26.10
C GLN A 111 -5.54 5.57 -24.80
N VAL A 112 -5.07 6.77 -24.49
CA VAL A 112 -4.29 7.03 -23.28
C VAL A 112 -5.13 6.83 -22.00
N ALA A 113 -6.45 7.16 -22.05
CA ALA A 113 -7.35 6.89 -20.94
C ALA A 113 -7.50 5.38 -20.68
N LEU A 114 -7.55 4.56 -21.72
CA LEU A 114 -7.56 3.11 -21.61
C LEU A 114 -6.26 2.60 -20.98
N ASP A 115 -5.12 3.03 -21.49
CA ASP A 115 -3.81 2.53 -21.06
C ASP A 115 -3.56 2.85 -19.59
N MET A 116 -3.91 4.06 -19.15
CA MET A 116 -3.86 4.43 -17.75
C MET A 116 -4.77 3.57 -16.87
N LYS A 117 -5.98 3.24 -17.33
CA LYS A 117 -6.88 2.34 -16.58
C LYS A 117 -6.35 0.91 -16.53
N LEU A 118 -5.83 0.37 -17.63
CA LEU A 118 -5.24 -0.96 -17.67
C LEU A 118 -3.99 -1.03 -16.76
N TYR A 119 -3.10 -0.07 -16.90
CA TYR A 119 -1.89 0.03 -16.06
C TYR A 119 -2.23 0.13 -14.58
N THR A 120 -3.13 1.05 -14.23
CA THR A 120 -3.56 1.24 -12.83
C THR A 120 -4.19 -0.03 -12.25
N ARG A 121 -4.96 -0.76 -13.05
CA ARG A 121 -5.57 -2.04 -12.66
C ARG A 121 -4.51 -3.10 -12.32
N ASP A 122 -3.50 -3.24 -13.20
CA ASP A 122 -2.41 -4.19 -13.00
C ASP A 122 -1.60 -3.82 -11.75
N GLU A 123 -1.32 -2.54 -11.54
CA GLU A 123 -0.57 -2.05 -10.38
C GLU A 123 -1.33 -2.18 -9.05
N ILE A 124 -2.65 -2.04 -9.06
CA ILE A 124 -3.50 -2.35 -7.90
C ILE A 124 -3.38 -3.83 -7.55
N ASP A 125 -3.50 -4.71 -8.55
CA ASP A 125 -3.44 -6.15 -8.36
C ASP A 125 -2.04 -6.56 -7.82
N GLU A 126 -0.95 -6.00 -8.34
CA GLU A 126 0.41 -6.23 -7.81
C GLU A 126 0.60 -5.68 -6.38
N THR A 127 0.07 -4.50 -6.10
CA THR A 127 0.17 -3.90 -4.75
C THR A 127 -0.60 -4.73 -3.72
N ASP A 128 -1.76 -5.29 -4.09
CA ASP A 128 -2.51 -6.21 -3.23
C ASP A 128 -1.74 -7.50 -2.94
N VAL A 129 -1.03 -8.05 -3.93
CA VAL A 129 -0.14 -9.21 -3.72
C VAL A 129 0.97 -8.89 -2.71
N LEU A 130 1.59 -7.70 -2.80
CA LEU A 130 2.62 -7.29 -1.84
C LEU A 130 2.06 -7.08 -0.43
N LEU A 131 0.87 -6.49 -0.31
CA LEU A 131 0.18 -6.36 0.98
C LEU A 131 -0.19 -7.72 1.57
N LYS A 132 -0.65 -8.66 0.74
CA LYS A 132 -0.91 -10.04 1.17
C LYS A 132 0.35 -10.68 1.73
N GLY A 133 1.50 -10.56 1.06
CA GLY A 133 2.78 -11.07 1.56
C GLY A 133 3.19 -10.44 2.90
N LEU A 134 2.98 -9.14 3.09
CA LEU A 134 3.20 -8.51 4.39
C LEU A 134 2.26 -9.08 5.47
N LEU A 135 0.98 -9.24 5.17
CA LEU A 135 0.00 -9.80 6.11
C LEU A 135 0.35 -11.24 6.51
N GLU A 136 0.89 -12.06 5.61
CA GLU A 136 1.36 -13.41 5.90
C GLU A 136 2.53 -13.39 6.90
N VAL A 137 3.48 -12.48 6.73
CA VAL A 137 4.60 -12.28 7.68
C VAL A 137 4.09 -11.83 9.05
N LEU A 138 3.17 -10.86 9.09
CA LEU A 138 2.59 -10.37 10.35
C LEU A 138 1.80 -11.46 11.05
N LEU A 139 1.03 -12.25 10.31
CA LEU A 139 0.26 -13.37 10.86
C LEU A 139 1.17 -14.42 11.50
N LYS A 140 2.25 -14.79 10.83
CA LYS A 140 3.27 -15.70 11.37
C LYS A 140 3.90 -15.13 12.64
N LEU A 141 4.23 -13.85 12.64
CA LEU A 141 4.78 -13.18 13.81
C LEU A 141 3.81 -13.17 14.99
N MET A 142 2.50 -13.00 14.74
CA MET A 142 1.46 -13.11 15.77
C MET A 142 1.40 -14.51 16.36
N GLU A 143 1.42 -15.56 15.53
CA GLU A 143 1.40 -16.96 15.97
C GLU A 143 2.59 -17.30 16.88
N ASP A 144 3.78 -16.83 16.52
CA ASP A 144 5.02 -17.12 17.24
C ASP A 144 5.17 -16.33 18.56
N ASN A 145 4.28 -15.33 18.79
CA ASN A 145 4.44 -14.39 19.90
C ASN A 145 3.18 -14.21 20.78
N LEU A 146 2.32 -15.22 20.83
CA LEU A 146 1.10 -15.22 21.67
C LEU A 146 1.39 -14.99 23.15
N HIS A 147 2.56 -15.40 23.62
CA HIS A 147 3.01 -15.31 25.02
C HIS A 147 4.26 -14.43 25.19
N THR A 148 4.56 -13.55 24.24
CA THR A 148 5.61 -12.55 24.35
C THR A 148 5.02 -11.30 24.99
N TYR A 149 5.15 -11.16 26.31
CA TYR A 149 4.59 -10.04 27.06
C TYR A 149 5.42 -8.77 26.86
N MET A 150 4.74 -7.63 26.71
CA MET A 150 5.37 -6.34 26.54
C MET A 150 4.47 -5.22 27.10
N PRO A 151 5.03 -4.03 27.41
CA PRO A 151 4.20 -2.90 27.78
C PRO A 151 3.44 -2.38 26.57
N GLY A 152 2.15 -2.17 26.69
CA GLY A 152 1.38 -1.30 25.81
C GLY A 152 1.55 0.16 26.23
N PHE A 153 1.51 1.08 25.26
CA PHE A 153 1.77 2.50 25.49
C PHE A 153 0.56 3.35 25.11
N THR A 154 0.29 4.36 25.92
CA THR A 154 -0.54 5.52 25.59
C THR A 154 0.25 6.79 25.91
N HIS A 155 0.23 7.80 25.04
CA HIS A 155 1.03 9.04 25.22
C HIS A 155 2.55 8.78 25.40
N LEU A 156 3.06 7.69 24.78
CA LEU A 156 4.42 7.18 24.99
C LEU A 156 4.76 6.83 26.45
N GLN A 157 3.74 6.68 27.31
CA GLN A 157 3.88 6.17 28.68
C GLN A 157 3.41 4.72 28.72
N LYS A 158 4.10 3.91 29.54
CA LYS A 158 3.67 2.52 29.80
C LYS A 158 2.28 2.53 30.45
N ALA A 159 1.36 1.73 29.91
CA ALA A 159 -0.05 1.73 30.32
C ALA A 159 -0.47 0.35 30.86
N GLN A 160 -0.78 -0.58 29.99
CA GLN A 160 -1.22 -1.93 30.35
C GLN A 160 -0.37 -3.00 29.65
N PRO A 161 -0.23 -4.21 30.21
CA PRO A 161 0.52 -5.26 29.56
C PRO A 161 -0.29 -5.82 28.38
N VAL A 162 0.42 -6.07 27.29
CA VAL A 162 -0.10 -6.70 26.06
C VAL A 162 0.84 -7.81 25.61
N THR A 163 0.51 -8.50 24.52
CA THR A 163 1.45 -9.38 23.85
C THR A 163 1.98 -8.73 22.58
N LEU A 164 3.14 -9.16 22.10
CA LEU A 164 3.65 -8.77 20.79
C LEU A 164 2.68 -9.19 19.68
N ALA A 165 2.02 -10.35 19.81
CA ALA A 165 0.97 -10.78 18.90
C ALA A 165 -0.17 -9.76 18.81
N HIS A 166 -0.65 -9.25 19.94
CA HIS A 166 -1.71 -8.26 19.99
C HIS A 166 -1.29 -6.92 19.37
N HIS A 167 -0.07 -6.47 19.68
CA HIS A 167 0.46 -5.23 19.12
C HIS A 167 0.62 -5.30 17.59
N VAL A 168 1.23 -6.37 17.08
CA VAL A 168 1.38 -6.60 15.64
C VAL A 168 0.02 -6.76 14.95
N GLY A 169 -0.96 -7.37 15.64
CA GLY A 169 -2.33 -7.50 15.17
C GLY A 169 -3.00 -6.16 14.86
N ALA A 170 -2.63 -5.08 15.56
CA ALA A 170 -3.13 -3.74 15.24
C ALA A 170 -2.65 -3.26 13.86
N TYR A 171 -1.40 -3.55 13.50
CA TYR A 171 -0.86 -3.25 12.15
C TYR A 171 -1.45 -4.17 11.09
N TYR A 172 -1.66 -5.45 11.41
CA TYR A 172 -2.39 -6.36 10.53
C TYR A 172 -3.75 -5.79 10.12
N GLU A 173 -4.54 -5.29 11.09
CA GLU A 173 -5.83 -4.65 10.82
C GLU A 173 -5.72 -3.39 9.94
N MET A 174 -4.65 -2.62 10.07
CA MET A 174 -4.42 -1.46 9.19
C MET A 174 -4.23 -1.88 7.74
N PHE A 175 -3.32 -2.83 7.47
CA PHE A 175 -3.03 -3.31 6.12
C PHE A 175 -4.17 -4.15 5.53
N ARG A 176 -4.92 -4.87 6.36
CA ARG A 176 -6.15 -5.55 5.94
C ARG A 176 -7.18 -4.55 5.39
N ARG A 177 -7.37 -3.42 6.05
CA ARG A 177 -8.25 -2.34 5.55
C ARG A 177 -7.70 -1.69 4.27
N ASP A 178 -6.38 -1.65 4.09
CA ASP A 178 -5.77 -1.11 2.86
C ASP A 178 -6.06 -2.00 1.65
N ARG A 179 -6.03 -3.32 1.79
CA ARG A 179 -6.48 -4.25 0.74
C ARG A 179 -7.94 -4.00 0.34
N GLY A 180 -8.82 -3.77 1.32
CA GLY A 180 -10.21 -3.41 1.05
C GLY A 180 -10.34 -2.11 0.24
N ARG A 181 -9.52 -1.09 0.53
CA ARG A 181 -9.47 0.16 -0.26
C ARG A 181 -9.08 -0.10 -1.71
N LEU A 182 -8.03 -0.89 -1.94
CA LEU A 182 -7.60 -1.25 -3.29
C LEU A 182 -8.68 -2.02 -4.05
N ALA A 183 -9.34 -2.97 -3.42
CA ALA A 183 -10.45 -3.72 -4.02
C ALA A 183 -11.63 -2.82 -4.41
N ASP A 184 -11.96 -1.83 -3.58
CA ASP A 184 -13.02 -0.87 -3.88
C ASP A 184 -12.69 0.02 -5.08
N ILE A 185 -11.45 0.51 -5.18
CA ILE A 185 -10.98 1.29 -6.33
C ILE A 185 -11.02 0.42 -7.59
N ARG A 186 -10.44 -0.78 -7.52
CA ARG A 186 -10.39 -1.77 -8.58
C ARG A 186 -11.76 -2.02 -9.21
N LYS A 187 -12.78 -2.13 -8.35
CA LYS A 187 -14.17 -2.32 -8.77
C LYS A 187 -14.75 -1.08 -9.45
N ARG A 188 -14.60 0.12 -8.88
CA ARG A 188 -15.18 1.35 -9.43
C ARG A 188 -14.57 1.75 -10.77
N MET A 189 -13.26 1.57 -10.92
CA MET A 189 -12.55 1.98 -12.13
C MET A 189 -12.73 1.03 -13.32
N ASN A 190 -13.28 -0.16 -13.13
CA ASN A 190 -13.27 -1.23 -14.12
C ASN A 190 -14.29 -1.04 -15.26
N TYR A 191 -14.27 0.15 -15.89
CA TYR A 191 -15.09 0.47 -17.07
C TYR A 191 -14.22 1.00 -18.21
N CYS A 192 -14.42 0.42 -19.41
CA CYS A 192 -13.60 0.64 -20.60
C CYS A 192 -13.90 2.00 -21.25
N PRO A 193 -12.91 2.91 -21.41
CA PRO A 193 -13.08 4.18 -22.07
C PRO A 193 -12.98 4.09 -23.59
N LEU A 194 -12.38 3.03 -24.15
CA LEU A 194 -12.09 2.93 -25.58
C LEU A 194 -13.37 2.96 -26.43
N GLY A 195 -13.29 3.67 -27.57
CA GLY A 195 -14.43 3.97 -28.42
C GLY A 195 -15.13 5.30 -28.09
N SER A 196 -14.64 6.04 -27.09
CA SER A 196 -15.11 7.40 -26.77
C SER A 196 -14.58 8.45 -27.76
N GLY A 197 -13.61 8.09 -28.59
CA GLY A 197 -12.95 9.01 -29.50
C GLY A 197 -12.25 10.14 -28.76
N ALA A 198 -12.22 11.34 -29.36
CA ALA A 198 -11.65 12.50 -28.68
C ALA A 198 -12.50 12.97 -27.48
N LEU A 199 -13.83 12.90 -27.59
CA LEU A 199 -14.82 13.27 -26.57
C LEU A 199 -16.27 12.90 -26.94
N ALA A 200 -16.58 12.71 -28.20
CA ALA A 200 -17.96 12.59 -28.70
C ALA A 200 -18.21 11.23 -29.41
N GLY A 201 -17.39 10.26 -29.20
CA GLY A 201 -17.44 8.99 -29.92
C GLY A 201 -16.98 9.12 -31.36
N THR A 202 -17.52 8.27 -32.23
CA THR A 202 -17.20 8.22 -33.66
C THR A 202 -18.42 7.85 -34.46
N THR A 203 -18.40 8.12 -35.76
CA THR A 203 -19.47 7.71 -36.70
C THR A 203 -19.38 6.25 -37.13
N TYR A 204 -18.32 5.54 -36.79
CA TYR A 204 -18.18 4.09 -36.99
C TYR A 204 -19.07 3.31 -36.00
N PRO A 205 -19.70 2.21 -36.42
CA PRO A 205 -20.51 1.38 -35.52
C PRO A 205 -19.65 0.49 -34.62
N LEU A 206 -18.88 1.09 -33.71
CA LEU A 206 -18.01 0.38 -32.79
C LEU A 206 -18.80 -0.43 -31.76
N ASP A 207 -18.40 -1.67 -31.50
CA ASP A 207 -18.92 -2.51 -30.40
C ASP A 207 -18.08 -2.31 -29.15
N ARG A 208 -18.36 -1.25 -28.38
CA ARG A 208 -17.65 -0.92 -27.14
C ARG A 208 -17.83 -1.98 -26.05
N GLY A 209 -18.97 -2.69 -26.06
CA GLY A 209 -19.21 -3.79 -25.14
C GLY A 209 -18.24 -4.94 -25.38
N TYR A 210 -18.05 -5.33 -26.63
CA TYR A 210 -17.11 -6.37 -27.02
C TYR A 210 -15.65 -5.98 -26.72
N THR A 211 -15.27 -4.72 -26.96
CA THR A 211 -13.95 -4.24 -26.59
C THR A 211 -13.72 -4.33 -25.08
N ALA A 212 -14.71 -3.96 -24.27
CA ALA A 212 -14.65 -4.07 -22.82
C ALA A 212 -14.50 -5.52 -22.36
N GLU A 213 -15.25 -6.47 -22.95
CA GLU A 213 -15.15 -7.90 -22.68
C GLU A 213 -13.74 -8.44 -22.98
N LEU A 214 -13.19 -8.13 -24.16
CA LEU A 214 -11.83 -8.54 -24.56
C LEU A 214 -10.74 -8.07 -23.60
N LEU A 215 -10.94 -6.94 -22.93
CA LEU A 215 -10.00 -6.34 -21.99
C LEU A 215 -10.32 -6.62 -20.51
N GLY A 216 -11.35 -7.42 -20.23
CA GLY A 216 -11.75 -7.81 -18.88
C GLY A 216 -12.32 -6.66 -18.04
N PHE A 217 -12.98 -5.69 -18.69
CA PHE A 217 -13.77 -4.67 -18.00
C PHE A 217 -15.22 -5.13 -17.77
N ASP A 218 -15.88 -4.56 -16.78
CA ASP A 218 -17.28 -4.84 -16.44
C ASP A 218 -18.27 -4.28 -17.50
N GLY A 219 -17.80 -3.38 -18.36
CA GLY A 219 -18.54 -2.78 -19.45
C GLY A 219 -17.87 -1.49 -19.97
N PRO A 220 -18.46 -0.83 -20.97
CA PRO A 220 -17.99 0.47 -21.43
C PRO A 220 -18.42 1.59 -20.48
N THR A 221 -17.65 2.69 -20.45
CA THR A 221 -18.10 3.94 -19.82
C THR A 221 -19.32 4.51 -20.53
N LEU A 222 -20.22 5.16 -19.78
CA LEU A 222 -21.55 5.57 -20.29
C LEU A 222 -21.60 6.98 -20.89
N ASN A 223 -20.57 7.80 -20.69
CA ASN A 223 -20.46 9.13 -21.28
C ASN A 223 -19.06 9.30 -21.88
N SER A 224 -18.98 9.57 -23.19
CA SER A 224 -17.71 9.64 -23.91
C SER A 224 -16.85 10.84 -23.55
N MET A 225 -17.44 11.94 -23.08
CA MET A 225 -16.72 13.13 -22.65
C MET A 225 -16.08 12.93 -21.28
N ASP A 226 -16.83 12.39 -20.32
CA ASP A 226 -16.33 11.98 -19.01
C ASP A 226 -15.25 10.89 -19.12
N SER A 227 -15.46 9.95 -20.04
CA SER A 227 -14.59 8.80 -20.31
C SER A 227 -13.13 9.16 -20.56
N VAL A 228 -12.87 10.25 -21.25
CA VAL A 228 -11.52 10.74 -21.58
C VAL A 228 -10.98 11.75 -20.56
N SER A 229 -11.86 12.26 -19.68
CA SER A 229 -11.54 13.25 -18.64
C SER A 229 -11.31 12.62 -17.26
N ASP A 230 -11.99 11.52 -16.94
CA ASP A 230 -11.97 10.87 -15.63
C ASP A 230 -10.57 10.50 -15.17
N ARG A 231 -10.20 10.99 -13.98
CA ARG A 231 -9.00 10.64 -13.21
C ARG A 231 -9.33 10.39 -11.74
N ASP A 232 -10.62 10.25 -11.38
CA ASP A 232 -11.04 10.01 -10.00
C ASP A 232 -10.38 8.76 -9.43
N TYR A 233 -10.26 7.71 -10.24
CA TYR A 233 -9.59 6.47 -9.85
C TYR A 233 -8.10 6.66 -9.51
N LEU A 234 -7.41 7.62 -10.11
CA LEU A 234 -6.02 7.96 -9.76
C LEU A 234 -5.94 8.71 -8.42
N ILE A 235 -6.89 9.62 -8.17
CA ILE A 235 -7.02 10.31 -6.88
C ILE A 235 -7.29 9.28 -5.78
N GLU A 236 -8.23 8.37 -6.01
CA GLU A 236 -8.54 7.29 -5.05
C GLU A 236 -7.34 6.38 -4.81
N LEU A 237 -6.61 5.98 -5.87
CA LEU A 237 -5.40 5.16 -5.73
C LEU A 237 -4.33 5.91 -4.94
N LEU A 238 -4.03 7.15 -5.28
CA LEU A 238 -3.02 7.95 -4.57
C LEU A 238 -3.41 8.19 -3.10
N ALA A 239 -4.71 8.32 -2.79
CA ALA A 239 -5.19 8.38 -1.42
C ALA A 239 -5.00 7.05 -0.67
N ALA A 240 -5.25 5.91 -1.33
CA ALA A 240 -4.99 4.58 -0.77
C ALA A 240 -3.50 4.35 -0.55
N LEU A 241 -2.65 4.66 -1.54
CA LEU A 241 -1.18 4.58 -1.43
C LEU A 241 -0.63 5.48 -0.31
N SER A 242 -1.22 6.68 -0.15
CA SER A 242 -0.88 7.59 0.95
C SER A 242 -1.24 6.98 2.31
N THR A 243 -2.36 6.28 2.39
CA THR A 243 -2.78 5.59 3.62
C THR A 243 -1.86 4.40 3.93
N ILE A 244 -1.49 3.60 2.94
CA ILE A 244 -0.52 2.51 3.09
C ILE A 244 0.84 3.07 3.57
N ALA A 245 1.33 4.11 2.92
CA ALA A 245 2.58 4.77 3.31
C ALA A 245 2.53 5.31 4.76
N MET A 246 1.40 5.86 5.19
CA MET A 246 1.19 6.31 6.57
C MET A 246 1.21 5.13 7.56
N HIS A 247 0.59 3.99 7.25
CA HIS A 247 0.64 2.81 8.10
C HIS A 247 2.07 2.25 8.20
N LEU A 248 2.79 2.16 7.07
CA LEU A 248 4.20 1.77 7.05
C LEU A 248 5.08 2.75 7.86
N SER A 249 4.82 4.06 7.76
CA SER A 249 5.53 5.09 8.53
C SER A 249 5.32 4.94 10.03
N ARG A 250 4.08 4.70 10.47
CA ARG A 250 3.76 4.49 11.89
C ARG A 250 4.46 3.26 12.45
N PHE A 251 4.42 2.14 11.74
CA PHE A 251 5.11 0.93 12.18
C PHE A 251 6.63 1.11 12.15
N SER A 252 7.16 1.77 11.14
CA SER A 252 8.58 2.13 11.06
C SER A 252 9.02 2.97 12.25
N GLU A 253 8.20 3.92 12.70
CA GLU A 253 8.50 4.75 13.88
C GLU A 253 8.65 3.89 15.14
N GLU A 254 7.70 2.96 15.38
CA GLU A 254 7.81 2.06 16.52
C GLU A 254 9.03 1.15 16.45
N ILE A 255 9.34 0.60 15.26
CA ILE A 255 10.56 -0.20 15.05
C ILE A 255 11.81 0.63 15.36
N ILE A 256 11.87 1.89 14.95
CA ILE A 256 13.00 2.81 15.25
C ILE A 256 13.13 3.01 16.75
N ILE A 257 12.01 3.26 17.45
CA ILE A 257 11.98 3.40 18.90
C ILE A 257 12.43 2.09 19.56
N TRP A 258 11.87 0.96 19.16
CA TRP A 258 12.20 -0.35 19.73
C TRP A 258 13.66 -0.79 19.50
N ASN A 259 14.25 -0.34 18.38
CA ASN A 259 15.67 -0.63 18.07
C ASN A 259 16.64 0.32 18.77
N SER A 260 16.16 1.36 19.47
CA SER A 260 17.02 2.32 20.18
C SER A 260 17.76 1.64 21.35
N ASN A 261 18.88 2.25 21.77
CA ASN A 261 19.66 1.78 22.92
C ASN A 261 18.87 1.82 24.24
N GLU A 262 17.86 2.67 24.31
CA GLU A 262 16.98 2.88 25.47
C GLU A 262 15.92 1.78 25.58
N TYR A 263 15.31 1.39 24.46
CA TYR A 263 14.27 0.35 24.43
C TYR A 263 14.83 -1.05 24.25
N ARG A 264 15.65 -1.27 23.24
CA ARG A 264 16.29 -2.57 22.89
C ARG A 264 15.30 -3.74 22.76
N PHE A 265 14.07 -3.48 22.32
CA PHE A 265 13.05 -4.52 22.12
C PHE A 265 13.29 -5.33 20.85
N VAL A 266 13.95 -4.72 19.87
CA VAL A 266 14.21 -5.30 18.56
C VAL A 266 15.67 -5.15 18.19
N GLU A 267 16.23 -6.17 17.58
CA GLU A 267 17.49 -6.12 16.87
C GLU A 267 17.25 -6.34 15.39
N MET A 268 17.72 -5.38 14.58
CA MET A 268 17.62 -5.44 13.13
C MET A 268 18.60 -6.45 12.55
N ASP A 269 18.22 -7.17 11.52
CA ASP A 269 19.15 -7.98 10.74
C ASP A 269 20.20 -7.10 10.05
N ASP A 270 21.43 -7.60 9.90
CA ASP A 270 22.53 -6.85 9.28
C ASP A 270 22.24 -6.47 7.83
N SER A 271 21.50 -7.31 7.10
CA SER A 271 21.11 -7.05 5.72
C SER A 271 20.13 -5.88 5.56
N TYR A 272 19.44 -5.47 6.64
CA TYR A 272 18.52 -4.33 6.67
C TYR A 272 19.00 -3.16 7.53
N SER A 273 20.30 -3.13 7.82
CA SER A 273 20.94 -2.13 8.69
C SER A 273 22.12 -1.49 7.99
N THR A 274 22.53 -0.33 8.48
CA THR A 274 23.78 0.30 8.05
C THR A 274 24.65 0.64 9.24
N GLY A 275 25.96 0.70 9.02
CA GLY A 275 26.92 1.09 10.02
C GLY A 275 27.28 2.58 9.97
N SER A 276 28.36 2.93 10.65
CA SER A 276 28.97 4.26 10.60
C SER A 276 30.43 4.12 10.19
N SER A 277 30.89 5.00 9.32
CA SER A 277 32.30 5.04 8.88
C SER A 277 33.27 5.45 9.99
N ILE A 278 32.77 6.08 11.06
CA ILE A 278 33.59 6.59 12.18
C ILE A 278 33.28 5.91 13.51
N MET A 279 32.10 5.33 13.69
CA MET A 279 31.64 4.71 14.93
C MET A 279 31.41 3.20 14.71
N PRO A 280 32.39 2.33 14.99
CA PRO A 280 32.31 0.90 14.65
C PRO A 280 31.21 0.13 15.41
N GLN A 281 30.74 0.66 16.54
CA GLN A 281 29.67 0.06 17.35
C GLN A 281 28.25 0.43 16.86
N LYS A 282 28.12 1.36 15.89
CA LYS A 282 26.83 1.91 15.50
C LYS A 282 26.15 1.08 14.41
N LYS A 283 24.90 0.71 14.65
CA LYS A 283 24.01 0.02 13.72
C LYS A 283 22.70 0.80 13.62
N ASN A 284 22.35 1.22 12.40
CA ASN A 284 21.20 2.11 12.14
C ASN A 284 20.06 1.36 11.47
N PRO A 285 18.79 1.56 11.87
CA PRO A 285 17.62 1.02 11.20
C PRO A 285 17.22 1.91 10.00
N ASP A 286 18.12 2.04 9.01
CA ASP A 286 17.95 3.05 7.95
C ASP A 286 16.80 2.72 7.00
N ILE A 287 16.47 1.44 6.80
CA ILE A 287 15.32 1.06 5.97
C ILE A 287 14.03 1.60 6.59
N ALA A 288 13.80 1.41 7.89
CA ALA A 288 12.64 1.96 8.58
C ALA A 288 12.59 3.50 8.48
N LYS A 289 13.74 4.17 8.62
CA LYS A 289 13.83 5.64 8.50
C LYS A 289 13.52 6.13 7.09
N LEU A 290 14.02 5.44 6.06
CA LEU A 290 13.74 5.81 4.67
C LEU A 290 12.29 5.59 4.30
N ILE A 291 11.67 4.50 4.74
CA ILE A 291 10.24 4.23 4.52
C ILE A 291 9.40 5.35 5.16
N ARG A 292 9.71 5.72 6.42
CA ARG A 292 9.07 6.87 7.09
C ARG A 292 9.24 8.17 6.28
N GLY A 293 10.43 8.45 5.76
CA GLY A 293 10.72 9.65 4.98
C GLY A 293 10.01 9.70 3.63
N LYS A 294 9.90 8.56 2.94
CA LYS A 294 9.26 8.45 1.62
C LYS A 294 7.75 8.73 1.63
N THR A 295 7.10 8.67 2.77
CA THR A 295 5.67 8.97 2.93
C THR A 295 5.32 10.36 2.40
N GLY A 296 6.17 11.36 2.66
CA GLY A 296 5.96 12.74 2.17
C GLY A 296 5.92 12.84 0.64
N ARG A 297 6.70 11.98 -0.06
CA ARG A 297 6.71 11.92 -1.54
C ARG A 297 5.36 11.43 -2.07
N VAL A 298 4.78 10.41 -1.46
CA VAL A 298 3.47 9.87 -1.84
C VAL A 298 2.34 10.88 -1.56
N TYR A 299 2.40 11.59 -0.43
CA TYR A 299 1.46 12.69 -0.13
C TYR A 299 1.55 13.82 -1.15
N GLY A 300 2.76 14.16 -1.58
CA GLY A 300 2.99 15.15 -2.63
C GLY A 300 2.31 14.78 -3.94
N ALA A 301 2.38 13.50 -4.35
CA ALA A 301 1.73 13.01 -5.55
C ALA A 301 0.20 13.15 -5.49
N LEU A 302 -0.43 12.79 -4.36
CA LEU A 302 -1.86 12.99 -4.16
C LEU A 302 -2.25 14.48 -4.25
N MET A 303 -1.52 15.36 -3.59
CA MET A 303 -1.79 16.80 -3.61
C MET A 303 -1.63 17.38 -5.02
N SER A 304 -0.60 16.93 -5.75
CA SER A 304 -0.37 17.32 -7.14
C SER A 304 -1.53 16.91 -8.04
N MET A 305 -2.01 15.65 -7.93
CA MET A 305 -3.13 15.16 -8.73
C MET A 305 -4.43 15.93 -8.46
N LEU A 306 -4.75 16.20 -7.19
CA LEU A 306 -5.89 17.03 -6.82
C LEU A 306 -5.76 18.44 -7.42
N THR A 307 -4.55 18.98 -7.46
CA THR A 307 -4.27 20.32 -8.01
C THR A 307 -4.43 20.34 -9.53
N VAL A 308 -3.96 19.33 -10.24
CA VAL A 308 -4.15 19.20 -11.69
C VAL A 308 -5.65 19.19 -12.02
N MET A 309 -6.42 18.36 -11.33
CA MET A 309 -7.84 18.16 -11.65
C MET A 309 -8.77 19.33 -11.28
N LYS A 310 -8.42 20.14 -10.28
CA LYS A 310 -9.34 21.12 -9.65
C LYS A 310 -9.92 22.18 -10.57
N GLY A 311 -9.36 22.43 -11.73
CA GLY A 311 -9.74 23.62 -12.52
C GLY A 311 -9.72 23.41 -14.03
N ILE A 312 -9.42 22.22 -14.52
CA ILE A 312 -9.46 21.94 -15.96
C ILE A 312 -10.90 21.71 -16.43
N PRO A 313 -11.26 22.16 -17.63
CA PRO A 313 -12.58 21.87 -18.24
C PRO A 313 -12.69 20.41 -18.67
N LEU A 314 -13.90 20.01 -19.13
CA LEU A 314 -14.14 18.72 -19.78
C LEU A 314 -13.46 18.76 -21.16
N ALA A 315 -13.14 17.71 -21.59
CA ALA A 315 -12.85 16.41 -21.82
C ALA A 315 -11.34 16.12 -21.51
N TYR A 316 -10.44 16.16 -22.52
CA TYR A 316 -9.00 16.01 -22.36
C TYR A 316 -8.29 17.35 -22.61
N ASP A 317 -7.51 17.77 -21.63
CA ASP A 317 -6.56 18.86 -21.71
C ASP A 317 -5.12 18.33 -21.51
N LYS A 318 -4.13 19.05 -22.07
CA LYS A 318 -2.71 18.63 -22.00
C LYS A 318 -2.20 18.52 -20.55
N ASP A 319 -2.82 19.25 -19.62
CA ASP A 319 -2.57 19.16 -18.17
C ASP A 319 -2.68 17.73 -17.64
N LEU A 320 -3.54 16.91 -18.23
CA LEU A 320 -3.71 15.50 -17.87
C LEU A 320 -2.48 14.63 -18.20
N GLN A 321 -1.48 15.16 -18.89
CA GLN A 321 -0.19 14.45 -19.07
C GLN A 321 0.53 14.29 -17.74
N GLU A 322 0.34 15.25 -16.79
CA GLU A 322 0.92 15.24 -15.44
C GLU A 322 0.38 14.11 -14.56
N ASP A 323 -0.68 13.43 -14.96
CA ASP A 323 -1.26 12.29 -14.23
C ASP A 323 -0.31 11.10 -14.11
N LYS A 324 0.66 10.96 -15.03
CA LYS A 324 1.50 9.76 -15.19
C LYS A 324 2.68 9.74 -14.24
N GLU A 325 3.58 10.73 -14.33
CA GLU A 325 4.83 10.71 -13.57
C GLU A 325 4.59 10.62 -12.06
N LEU A 326 3.67 11.45 -11.54
CA LEU A 326 3.34 11.46 -10.12
C LEU A 326 2.69 10.14 -9.65
N THR A 327 1.86 9.51 -10.49
CA THR A 327 1.21 8.25 -10.18
C THR A 327 2.20 7.10 -10.23
N PHE A 328 3.01 7.02 -11.29
CA PHE A 328 4.03 5.99 -11.45
C PHE A 328 5.06 6.04 -10.30
N ASP A 329 5.50 7.24 -9.95
CA ASP A 329 6.45 7.44 -8.85
C ASP A 329 5.88 7.01 -7.48
N ALA A 330 4.62 7.36 -7.20
CA ALA A 330 3.96 6.96 -5.97
C ALA A 330 3.78 5.43 -5.88
N ILE A 331 3.36 4.78 -6.96
CA ILE A 331 3.22 3.33 -7.05
C ILE A 331 4.56 2.65 -6.80
N ASP A 332 5.61 3.01 -7.56
CA ASP A 332 6.95 2.43 -7.43
C ASP A 332 7.50 2.63 -6.01
N THR A 333 7.28 3.80 -5.43
CA THR A 333 7.71 4.12 -4.06
C THR A 333 7.03 3.22 -3.04
N VAL A 334 5.70 3.04 -3.11
CA VAL A 334 4.96 2.22 -2.15
C VAL A 334 5.27 0.74 -2.33
N LYS A 335 5.35 0.23 -3.56
CA LYS A 335 5.74 -1.16 -3.85
C LYS A 335 7.15 -1.46 -3.30
N GLY A 336 8.11 -0.57 -3.54
CA GLY A 336 9.46 -0.69 -3.00
C GLY A 336 9.49 -0.67 -1.46
N CYS A 337 8.69 0.20 -0.83
CA CYS A 337 8.56 0.24 0.61
C CYS A 337 7.94 -1.06 1.17
N LEU A 338 6.89 -1.59 0.56
CA LEU A 338 6.26 -2.85 0.98
C LEU A 338 7.23 -4.03 0.92
N LEU A 339 7.96 -4.18 -0.18
CA LEU A 339 8.97 -5.24 -0.36
C LEU A 339 10.04 -5.19 0.74
N LEU A 340 10.66 -4.01 0.92
CA LEU A 340 11.72 -3.85 1.91
C LEU A 340 11.21 -3.97 3.34
N PHE A 341 10.02 -3.45 3.64
CA PHE A 341 9.41 -3.54 4.96
C PHE A 341 9.07 -4.99 5.32
N THR A 342 8.50 -5.75 4.40
CA THR A 342 8.18 -7.17 4.58
C THR A 342 9.44 -7.98 4.90
N GLY A 343 10.50 -7.80 4.12
CA GLY A 343 11.78 -8.47 4.36
C GLY A 343 12.42 -8.07 5.70
N MET A 344 12.39 -6.78 6.03
CA MET A 344 12.90 -6.25 7.29
C MET A 344 12.18 -6.88 8.50
N VAL A 345 10.85 -6.87 8.49
CA VAL A 345 10.04 -7.42 9.60
C VAL A 345 10.20 -8.93 9.74
N SER A 346 10.35 -9.65 8.63
CA SER A 346 10.52 -11.11 8.64
C SER A 346 11.86 -11.58 9.23
N THR A 347 12.86 -10.70 9.29
CA THR A 347 14.23 -11.02 9.76
C THR A 347 14.59 -10.40 11.10
N MET A 348 13.77 -9.49 11.63
CA MET A 348 14.01 -8.87 12.94
C MET A 348 14.02 -9.90 14.07
N THR A 349 14.91 -9.70 15.06
CA THR A 349 14.91 -10.46 16.31
C THR A 349 14.24 -9.66 17.43
N PHE A 350 13.24 -10.28 18.08
CA PHE A 350 12.53 -9.66 19.21
C PHE A 350 13.14 -10.12 20.53
N ARG A 351 13.53 -9.17 21.38
CA ARG A 351 14.16 -9.38 22.68
C ARG A 351 13.07 -9.56 23.75
N LYS A 352 12.51 -10.77 23.82
CA LYS A 352 11.34 -11.10 24.67
C LYS A 352 11.60 -10.84 26.15
N ASP A 353 12.79 -11.15 26.63
CA ASP A 353 13.25 -10.90 28.00
C ASP A 353 13.24 -9.41 28.36
N VAL A 354 13.72 -8.57 27.44
CA VAL A 354 13.75 -7.11 27.63
C VAL A 354 12.34 -6.52 27.61
N MET A 355 11.48 -7.01 26.72
CA MET A 355 10.08 -6.59 26.63
C MET A 355 9.32 -6.91 27.92
N GLU A 356 9.43 -8.13 28.43
CA GLU A 356 8.75 -8.57 29.66
C GLU A 356 9.26 -7.80 30.89
N ALA A 357 10.57 -7.66 31.04
CA ALA A 357 11.15 -6.86 32.11
C ALA A 357 10.68 -5.40 32.07
N SER A 358 10.56 -4.83 30.86
CA SER A 358 10.04 -3.47 30.70
C SER A 358 8.56 -3.35 31.08
N ALA A 359 7.73 -4.38 30.84
CA ALA A 359 6.35 -4.40 31.29
C ALA A 359 6.26 -4.42 32.80
N LYS A 360 7.01 -5.31 33.47
CA LYS A 360 7.05 -5.43 34.92
C LYS A 360 7.45 -4.12 35.61
N ASN A 361 8.54 -3.50 35.16
CA ASN A 361 9.09 -2.27 35.73
C ASN A 361 8.30 -0.99 35.40
N GLY A 362 7.12 -1.10 34.81
CA GLY A 362 6.29 0.05 34.40
C GLY A 362 4.96 0.17 35.11
N PHE A 363 4.73 -0.60 36.18
CA PHE A 363 3.44 -0.67 36.89
C PHE A 363 2.26 -0.99 35.97
N THR A 364 2.51 -1.71 34.87
CA THR A 364 1.47 -2.01 33.87
C THR A 364 0.36 -2.90 34.43
N ASN A 365 0.63 -3.57 35.55
CA ASN A 365 -0.29 -4.42 36.33
C ASN A 365 -1.06 -3.67 37.44
N ALA A 366 -0.88 -2.35 37.59
CA ALA A 366 -1.55 -1.58 38.63
C ALA A 366 -3.08 -1.62 38.51
N THR A 367 -3.62 -1.61 37.28
CA THR A 367 -5.06 -1.75 37.05
C THR A 367 -5.58 -3.11 37.51
N ASP A 368 -4.81 -4.18 37.25
CA ASP A 368 -5.17 -5.54 37.65
C ASP A 368 -5.14 -5.69 39.18
N ALA A 369 -4.22 -5.00 39.86
CA ALA A 369 -4.20 -4.90 41.32
C ALA A 369 -5.45 -4.15 41.89
N ALA A 370 -5.92 -3.10 41.20
CA ALA A 370 -7.15 -2.42 41.57
C ALA A 370 -8.36 -3.33 41.34
N ASP A 371 -8.43 -4.06 40.23
CA ASP A 371 -9.50 -5.01 39.93
C ASP A 371 -9.52 -6.17 40.94
N TYR A 372 -8.37 -6.60 41.44
CA TYR A 372 -8.25 -7.57 42.52
C TYR A 372 -9.02 -7.08 43.77
N LEU A 373 -8.76 -5.85 44.20
CA LEU A 373 -9.48 -5.26 45.35
C LEU A 373 -11.00 -5.13 45.11
N VAL A 374 -11.38 -4.75 43.89
CA VAL A 374 -12.82 -4.67 43.52
C VAL A 374 -13.48 -6.04 43.62
N ASN A 375 -12.82 -7.10 43.19
CA ASN A 375 -13.32 -8.47 43.32
C ASN A 375 -13.42 -8.94 44.78
N HIS A 376 -12.69 -8.28 45.70
CA HIS A 376 -12.76 -8.51 47.14
C HIS A 376 -13.69 -7.49 47.88
N GLY A 377 -14.55 -6.79 47.12
CA GLY A 377 -15.62 -5.94 47.68
C GLY A 377 -15.21 -4.49 47.93
N VAL A 378 -14.03 -4.05 47.55
CA VAL A 378 -13.59 -2.64 47.66
C VAL A 378 -14.18 -1.84 46.51
N PRO A 379 -14.86 -0.69 46.73
CA PRO A 379 -15.30 0.15 45.63
C PRO A 379 -14.15 0.60 44.72
N PHE A 380 -14.37 0.67 43.42
CA PHE A 380 -13.30 0.97 42.45
C PHE A 380 -12.54 2.27 42.74
N ARG A 381 -13.23 3.34 43.19
CA ARG A 381 -12.57 4.61 43.56
C ARG A 381 -11.58 4.46 44.70
N ASP A 382 -11.96 3.67 45.71
CA ASP A 382 -11.11 3.40 46.87
C ASP A 382 -9.97 2.47 46.48
N ALA A 383 -10.23 1.43 45.69
CA ALA A 383 -9.21 0.54 45.13
C ALA A 383 -8.14 1.31 44.33
N HIS A 384 -8.56 2.23 43.48
CA HIS A 384 -7.66 3.11 42.72
C HIS A 384 -6.76 3.94 43.64
N GLY A 385 -7.32 4.52 44.71
CA GLY A 385 -6.58 5.29 45.71
C GLY A 385 -5.55 4.43 46.47
N ILE A 386 -5.94 3.22 46.87
CA ILE A 386 -5.06 2.24 47.56
C ILE A 386 -3.88 1.87 46.64
N ILE A 387 -4.16 1.55 45.37
CA ILE A 387 -3.09 1.20 44.43
C ILE A 387 -2.19 2.39 44.14
N GLY A 388 -2.72 3.62 44.05
CA GLY A 388 -1.92 4.83 43.96
C GLY A 388 -0.88 4.98 45.07
N GLN A 389 -1.26 4.65 46.32
CA GLN A 389 -0.35 4.65 47.47
C GLN A 389 0.71 3.55 47.36
N LEU A 390 0.35 2.34 46.92
CA LEU A 390 1.32 1.25 46.68
C LEU A 390 2.31 1.60 45.57
N VAL A 391 1.85 2.19 44.47
CA VAL A 391 2.74 2.66 43.39
C VAL A 391 3.72 3.73 43.92
N LEU A 392 3.25 4.68 44.74
CA LEU A 392 4.12 5.68 45.36
C LEU A 392 5.17 5.04 46.30
N LEU A 393 4.74 4.04 47.10
CA LEU A 393 5.67 3.25 47.95
C LEU A 393 6.73 2.58 47.07
N CYS A 394 6.34 1.91 46.00
CA CYS A 394 7.25 1.26 45.08
C CYS A 394 8.26 2.23 44.43
N ILE A 395 7.80 3.41 44.01
CA ILE A 395 8.66 4.46 43.45
C ILE A 395 9.70 4.89 44.47
N ASN A 396 9.30 5.13 45.72
CA ASN A 396 10.22 5.56 46.80
C ASN A 396 11.26 4.49 47.17
N GLU A 397 10.89 3.22 47.04
CA GLU A 397 11.76 2.10 47.34
C GLU A 397 12.51 1.51 46.13
N ASN A 398 12.27 2.08 44.95
CA ASN A 398 12.79 1.58 43.68
C ASN A 398 12.44 0.09 43.42
N LYS A 399 11.19 -0.27 43.62
CA LYS A 399 10.60 -1.61 43.46
C LYS A 399 9.49 -1.64 42.40
N ALA A 400 9.20 -2.82 41.89
CA ALA A 400 7.93 -3.09 41.19
C ALA A 400 6.86 -3.55 42.19
N LEU A 401 5.58 -3.58 41.76
CA LEU A 401 4.49 -4.10 42.64
C LEU A 401 4.71 -5.54 43.05
N ASP A 402 5.26 -6.37 42.18
CA ASP A 402 5.57 -7.80 42.46
C ASP A 402 6.68 -7.99 43.49
N ASP A 403 7.48 -6.97 43.78
CA ASP A 403 8.58 -7.02 44.73
C ASP A 403 8.16 -6.62 46.15
N LEU A 404 6.89 -6.17 46.34
CA LEU A 404 6.36 -5.84 47.66
C LEU A 404 6.09 -7.13 48.46
N THR A 405 6.33 -7.09 49.76
CA THR A 405 5.93 -8.17 50.65
C THR A 405 4.41 -8.09 50.97
N LEU A 406 3.79 -9.20 51.34
CA LEU A 406 2.40 -9.20 51.73
C LEU A 406 2.13 -8.23 52.90
N GLU A 407 3.09 -8.07 53.82
CA GLU A 407 3.02 -7.09 54.91
C GLU A 407 2.96 -5.66 54.37
N GLN A 408 3.73 -5.33 53.34
CA GLN A 408 3.69 -4.03 52.71
C GLN A 408 2.34 -3.79 52.03
N PHE A 409 1.78 -4.77 51.30
CA PHE A 409 0.43 -4.71 50.76
C PHE A 409 -0.61 -4.48 51.86
N LYS A 410 -0.55 -5.29 52.94
CA LYS A 410 -1.48 -5.22 54.06
C LYS A 410 -1.35 -3.93 54.89
N SER A 411 -0.19 -3.29 54.88
CA SER A 411 -0.01 -1.99 55.54
C SER A 411 -0.85 -0.86 54.92
N ILE A 412 -1.19 -0.98 53.63
CA ILE A 412 -2.04 -0.01 52.93
C ILE A 412 -3.51 -0.47 52.93
N SER A 413 -3.77 -1.77 52.75
CA SER A 413 -5.13 -2.33 52.85
C SER A 413 -5.09 -3.77 53.37
N PRO A 414 -5.81 -4.08 54.45
CA PRO A 414 -5.88 -5.43 55.00
C PRO A 414 -6.57 -6.46 54.11
N VAL A 415 -7.17 -6.03 53.03
CA VAL A 415 -7.89 -6.89 52.06
C VAL A 415 -6.95 -7.77 51.23
N PHE A 416 -5.69 -7.37 51.09
CA PHE A 416 -4.73 -8.15 50.31
C PHE A 416 -4.38 -9.49 50.96
N GLU A 417 -4.39 -10.57 50.16
CA GLU A 417 -3.96 -11.90 50.55
C GLU A 417 -2.84 -12.43 49.58
N GLU A 418 -2.28 -13.60 49.87
CA GLU A 418 -1.19 -14.22 49.07
C GLU A 418 -1.49 -14.33 47.59
N ASP A 419 -2.73 -14.47 47.21
CA ASP A 419 -3.18 -14.62 45.82
C ASP A 419 -3.03 -13.33 44.98
N ILE A 420 -2.70 -12.19 45.61
CA ILE A 420 -2.37 -10.95 44.90
C ILE A 420 -1.20 -11.16 43.92
N TYR A 421 -0.19 -11.95 44.30
CA TYR A 421 0.97 -12.19 43.45
C TYR A 421 0.61 -12.90 42.14
N ASP A 422 -0.32 -13.85 42.20
CA ASP A 422 -0.85 -14.46 40.96
C ASP A 422 -1.68 -13.46 40.16
N ALA A 423 -2.52 -12.69 40.83
CA ALA A 423 -3.41 -11.72 40.18
C ALA A 423 -2.65 -10.65 39.39
N ILE A 424 -1.51 -10.18 39.89
CA ILE A 424 -0.68 -9.12 39.25
C ILE A 424 0.45 -9.65 38.39
N SER A 425 0.62 -10.97 38.25
CA SER A 425 1.63 -11.53 37.35
C SER A 425 1.36 -11.11 35.90
N MET A 426 2.41 -10.79 35.13
CA MET A 426 2.23 -10.37 33.72
C MET A 426 1.42 -11.37 32.92
N LYS A 427 1.63 -12.66 33.17
CA LYS A 427 0.88 -13.75 32.54
C LYS A 427 -0.62 -13.63 32.87
N THR A 428 -0.98 -13.57 34.15
CA THR A 428 -2.39 -13.51 34.56
C THR A 428 -3.06 -12.23 34.06
N CYS A 429 -2.38 -11.09 34.17
CA CYS A 429 -2.89 -9.81 33.68
C CYS A 429 -3.29 -9.88 32.18
N VAL A 430 -2.46 -10.53 31.35
CA VAL A 430 -2.74 -10.64 29.92
C VAL A 430 -3.76 -11.74 29.64
N GLU A 431 -3.56 -12.95 30.18
CA GLU A 431 -4.38 -14.11 29.82
C GLU A 431 -5.84 -14.03 30.29
N LYS A 432 -6.13 -13.27 31.36
CA LYS A 432 -7.51 -12.99 31.80
C LYS A 432 -8.28 -12.05 30.87
N ARG A 433 -7.62 -11.36 29.94
CA ARG A 433 -8.25 -10.49 28.94
C ARG A 433 -8.73 -11.32 27.74
N VAL A 434 -9.92 -11.92 27.84
CA VAL A 434 -10.43 -12.94 26.90
C VAL A 434 -11.53 -12.44 25.96
N THR A 435 -11.92 -11.17 26.04
CA THR A 435 -12.89 -10.57 25.13
C THR A 435 -12.33 -10.48 23.71
N ILE A 436 -13.20 -10.45 22.70
CA ILE A 436 -12.77 -10.32 21.29
C ILE A 436 -11.90 -9.08 21.13
N GLY A 437 -10.72 -9.24 20.52
CA GLY A 437 -9.76 -8.17 20.29
C GLY A 437 -8.84 -7.87 21.49
N ALA A 438 -8.96 -8.60 22.59
CA ALA A 438 -8.08 -8.46 23.76
C ALA A 438 -6.77 -9.28 23.60
N PRO A 439 -5.70 -8.99 24.38
CA PRO A 439 -4.38 -9.57 24.21
C PRO A 439 -4.23 -11.03 24.68
N GLY A 440 -5.18 -11.59 25.43
CA GLY A 440 -5.09 -12.97 25.94
C GLY A 440 -4.98 -13.98 24.79
N ALA A 441 -4.14 -15.03 24.98
CA ALA A 441 -3.83 -15.98 23.93
C ALA A 441 -5.07 -16.65 23.33
N GLU A 442 -6.08 -16.98 24.13
CA GLU A 442 -7.32 -17.59 23.62
C GLU A 442 -8.15 -16.63 22.75
N ALA A 443 -8.16 -15.33 23.07
CA ALA A 443 -8.80 -14.31 22.25
C ALA A 443 -8.02 -14.12 20.92
N MET A 444 -6.69 -14.03 21.01
CA MET A 444 -5.81 -13.87 19.84
C MET A 444 -5.87 -15.07 18.88
N LYS A 445 -5.91 -16.30 19.36
CA LYS A 445 -6.07 -17.49 18.51
C LYS A 445 -7.34 -17.41 17.65
N LYS A 446 -8.46 -16.97 18.24
CA LYS A 446 -9.72 -16.81 17.49
C LYS A 446 -9.60 -15.76 16.37
N VAL A 447 -8.93 -14.65 16.65
CA VAL A 447 -8.67 -13.59 15.68
C VAL A 447 -7.74 -14.10 14.56
N ILE A 448 -6.66 -14.79 14.91
CA ILE A 448 -5.72 -15.41 13.96
C ILE A 448 -6.45 -16.38 13.01
N GLU A 449 -7.36 -17.20 13.51
CA GLU A 449 -8.14 -18.12 12.66
C GLU A 449 -9.05 -17.38 11.66
N VAL A 450 -9.60 -16.21 12.04
CA VAL A 450 -10.35 -15.34 11.10
C VAL A 450 -9.41 -14.83 10.00
N TYR A 451 -8.24 -14.31 10.38
CA TYR A 451 -7.27 -13.76 9.44
C TYR A 451 -6.76 -14.82 8.44
N LYS A 452 -6.48 -16.05 8.91
CA LYS A 452 -6.11 -17.18 8.05
C LYS A 452 -7.17 -17.48 6.99
N LYS A 453 -8.43 -17.49 7.38
CA LYS A 453 -9.53 -17.76 6.44
C LYS A 453 -9.62 -16.66 5.37
N GLU A 454 -9.48 -15.41 5.75
CA GLU A 454 -9.55 -14.28 4.82
C GLU A 454 -8.35 -14.22 3.87
N LEU A 455 -7.14 -14.57 4.31
CA LEU A 455 -5.96 -14.61 3.44
C LEU A 455 -6.01 -15.74 2.41
N ASN A 456 -6.75 -16.82 2.70
CA ASN A 456 -6.89 -17.97 1.82
C ASN A 456 -8.15 -17.90 0.92
N ALA A 457 -9.01 -16.90 1.13
CA ALA A 457 -10.19 -16.64 0.30
C ALA A 457 -9.83 -15.75 -0.90
#